data_9fe6edf79e6801d6763f12c35a00ffcb
#
_entry.id   9fe6edf79e6801d6763f12c35a00ffcb
#
_cell.length_a   1.000
_cell.length_b   1.000
_cell.length_c   1.000
_cell.angle_alpha   90.00
_cell.angle_beta   90.00
_cell.angle_gamma   90.00
#
_symmetry.space_group_name_H-M   'P 1'
#
loop_
_entity.id
_entity.type
_entity.pdbx_description
1 polymer ?
#
loop_
_entity_poly.entity_id
_entity_poly.type
_entity_poly.pdbx_seq_one_letter_code
_entity_poly.pdbx_strand_id
1 'polypeptide(L)'
;VIETNFGDGIVSELFKKHLIQTKQNIFIEEVRANVRKEDRIIDSLEPILNQHRLVVDRGVIDWDYRSNKDSAPESRLLYMLFYQMSRMCRQKGAVKHDDRLDCLAQGVKYFTDALHISALEAIKDRKHDEFMDQLEAFLDDPQSSANHLVLGMSLEQRQEARGLDTGNHVPNWRP
;
A
#
# COMPACT_ATOMS: atom_id res chain seq x y z
N VAL A 1 8.51 1.43 -12.98
CA VAL A 1 7.72 2.67 -12.87
C VAL A 1 8.44 3.80 -13.57
N ILE A 2 7.74 4.60 -14.37
CA ILE A 2 8.30 5.79 -15.06
C ILE A 2 7.40 6.99 -14.73
N GLU A 3 8.02 8.10 -14.30
CA GLU A 3 7.30 9.36 -14.09
C GLU A 3 7.10 10.08 -15.43
N THR A 4 5.84 10.43 -15.75
CA THR A 4 5.45 11.02 -17.06
C THR A 4 5.22 12.52 -17.01
N ASN A 5 5.63 13.23 -15.95
CA ASN A 5 5.46 14.68 -15.82
C ASN A 5 6.24 15.48 -16.86
N PHE A 6 7.29 14.91 -17.43
CA PHE A 6 8.09 15.52 -18.48
C PHE A 6 7.87 14.81 -19.81
N GLY A 7 7.51 15.56 -20.84
CA GLY A 7 7.39 15.05 -22.21
C GLY A 7 6.14 14.21 -22.51
N ASP A 8 5.06 14.35 -21.72
CA ASP A 8 3.74 13.73 -21.96
C ASP A 8 3.77 12.23 -22.36
N GLY A 9 4.67 11.46 -21.73
CA GLY A 9 4.78 10.03 -21.99
C GLY A 9 5.70 9.64 -23.17
N ILE A 10 6.34 10.57 -23.87
CA ILE A 10 7.24 10.26 -25.00
C ILE A 10 8.35 9.30 -24.56
N VAL A 11 8.91 9.51 -23.35
CA VAL A 11 9.97 8.67 -22.80
C VAL A 11 9.48 7.23 -22.59
N SER A 12 8.30 7.06 -22.03
CA SER A 12 7.73 5.72 -21.82
C SER A 12 7.43 5.00 -23.12
N GLU A 13 6.95 5.72 -24.14
CA GLU A 13 6.73 5.14 -25.47
C GLU A 13 8.03 4.68 -26.14
N LEU A 14 9.11 5.45 -26.03
CA LEU A 14 10.42 5.06 -26.53
C LEU A 14 10.94 3.81 -25.83
N PHE A 15 10.79 3.74 -24.50
CA PHE A 15 11.16 2.54 -23.75
C PHE A 15 10.32 1.33 -24.13
N LYS A 16 8.99 1.47 -24.26
CA LYS A 16 8.10 0.38 -24.71
C LYS A 16 8.54 -0.15 -26.08
N LYS A 17 8.83 0.74 -27.04
CA LYS A 17 9.33 0.35 -28.36
C LYS A 17 10.66 -0.41 -28.26
N HIS A 18 11.59 0.08 -27.45
CA HIS A 18 12.89 -0.58 -27.26
C HIS A 18 12.75 -1.97 -26.62
N LEU A 19 11.88 -2.13 -25.60
CA LEU A 19 11.61 -3.40 -24.96
C LEU A 19 11.02 -4.42 -25.92
N ILE A 20 10.11 -4.00 -26.80
CA ILE A 20 9.56 -4.85 -27.87
C ILE A 20 10.67 -5.30 -28.82
N GLN A 21 11.55 -4.40 -29.28
CA GLN A 21 12.63 -4.70 -30.16
C GLN A 21 13.65 -5.69 -29.56
N THR A 22 13.92 -5.55 -28.26
CA THR A 22 14.84 -6.41 -27.51
C THR A 22 14.19 -7.69 -26.97
N LYS A 23 12.90 -7.90 -27.27
CA LYS A 23 12.09 -9.05 -26.80
C LYS A 23 12.10 -9.20 -25.27
N GLN A 24 12.19 -8.10 -24.55
CA GLN A 24 12.11 -8.09 -23.08
C GLN A 24 10.66 -7.91 -22.64
N ASN A 25 10.16 -8.87 -21.84
CA ASN A 25 8.81 -8.82 -21.28
C ASN A 25 8.83 -8.07 -19.96
N ILE A 26 8.99 -6.73 -20.03
CA ILE A 26 8.99 -5.84 -18.87
C ILE A 26 7.75 -4.94 -18.96
N PHE A 27 6.94 -4.95 -17.92
CA PHE A 27 5.80 -4.05 -17.80
C PHE A 27 6.27 -2.66 -17.35
N ILE A 28 5.82 -1.61 -18.05
CA ILE A 28 6.09 -0.22 -17.70
C ILE A 28 4.81 0.38 -17.12
N GLU A 29 4.88 0.77 -15.87
CA GLU A 29 3.83 1.54 -15.19
C GLU A 29 4.17 3.03 -15.24
N GLU A 30 3.21 3.84 -15.70
CA GLU A 30 3.34 5.28 -15.82
C GLU A 30 2.68 5.95 -14.61
N VAL A 31 3.41 6.83 -13.95
CA VAL A 31 2.93 7.57 -12.77
C VAL A 31 3.05 9.06 -13.01
N ARG A 32 2.00 9.83 -12.67
CA ARG A 32 2.03 11.29 -12.63
C ARG A 32 2.15 11.79 -11.21
N ALA A 33 3.10 12.67 -10.96
CA ALA A 33 3.27 13.30 -9.67
C ALA A 33 2.66 14.72 -9.69
N ASN A 34 1.63 14.94 -8.88
CA ASN A 34 0.94 16.23 -8.74
C ASN A 34 1.30 16.95 -7.42
N VAL A 35 2.15 16.33 -6.59
CA VAL A 35 2.56 16.83 -5.28
C VAL A 35 3.99 17.34 -5.37
N ARG A 36 4.34 18.32 -4.52
CA ARG A 36 5.72 18.80 -4.43
C ARG A 36 6.68 17.63 -4.17
N LYS A 37 7.85 17.67 -4.80
CA LYS A 37 8.83 16.59 -4.76
C LYS A 37 9.28 16.28 -3.34
N GLU A 38 9.59 17.32 -2.56
CA GLU A 38 10.05 17.17 -1.18
C GLU A 38 8.99 16.52 -0.29
N ASP A 39 7.73 16.95 -0.42
CA ASP A 39 6.63 16.38 0.36
C ASP A 39 6.39 14.92 -0.02
N ARG A 40 6.39 14.61 -1.32
CA ARG A 40 6.26 13.23 -1.83
C ARG A 40 7.33 12.30 -1.28
N ILE A 41 8.59 12.74 -1.30
CA ILE A 41 9.72 11.95 -0.78
C ILE A 41 9.54 11.68 0.71
N ILE A 42 9.26 12.72 1.50
CA ILE A 42 9.10 12.60 2.94
C ILE A 42 7.89 11.73 3.28
N ASP A 43 6.73 12.00 2.69
CA ASP A 43 5.49 11.25 2.97
C ASP A 43 5.62 9.76 2.61
N SER A 44 6.46 9.41 1.63
CA SER A 44 6.73 8.02 1.27
C SER A 44 7.73 7.33 2.20
N LEU A 45 8.79 8.03 2.61
CA LEU A 45 9.92 7.42 3.35
C LEU A 45 9.74 7.49 4.86
N GLU A 46 9.22 8.60 5.41
CA GLU A 46 9.12 8.83 6.85
C GLU A 46 8.36 7.70 7.59
N PRO A 47 7.18 7.23 7.14
CA PRO A 47 6.47 6.15 7.81
C PRO A 47 7.26 4.84 7.84
N ILE A 48 7.95 4.52 6.75
CA ILE A 48 8.70 3.27 6.60
C ILE A 48 9.98 3.29 7.46
N LEU A 49 10.65 4.45 7.51
CA LEU A 49 11.84 4.64 8.36
C LEU A 49 11.48 4.61 9.85
N ASN A 50 10.40 5.29 10.25
CA ASN A 50 9.94 5.30 11.64
C ASN A 50 9.49 3.91 12.13
N GLN A 51 8.99 3.07 11.23
CA GLN A 51 8.61 1.69 11.52
C GLN A 51 9.76 0.68 11.37
N HIS A 52 10.97 1.15 11.04
CA HIS A 52 12.15 0.29 10.80
C HIS A 52 11.93 -0.78 9.72
N ARG A 53 11.10 -0.47 8.71
CA ARG A 53 10.74 -1.41 7.64
C ARG A 53 11.67 -1.35 6.43
N LEU A 54 12.52 -0.34 6.33
CA LEU A 54 13.53 -0.22 5.28
C LEU A 54 14.81 -0.92 5.73
N VAL A 55 15.11 -2.05 5.10
CA VAL A 55 16.36 -2.78 5.31
C VAL A 55 17.29 -2.52 4.14
N VAL A 56 18.52 -2.13 4.42
CA VAL A 56 19.53 -1.79 3.42
C VAL A 56 20.67 -2.78 3.48
N ASP A 57 21.01 -3.40 2.35
CA ASP A 57 22.18 -4.23 2.23
C ASP A 57 23.46 -3.39 2.35
N ARG A 58 24.47 -3.92 3.05
CA ARG A 58 25.75 -3.24 3.25
C ARG A 58 26.46 -2.90 1.94
N GLY A 59 26.32 -3.76 0.94
CA GLY A 59 26.88 -3.54 -0.39
C GLY A 59 26.32 -2.29 -1.07
N VAL A 60 25.06 -1.92 -0.78
CA VAL A 60 24.45 -0.68 -1.33
C VAL A 60 25.12 0.56 -0.74
N ILE A 61 25.47 0.53 0.55
CA ILE A 61 26.19 1.65 1.20
C ILE A 61 27.57 1.82 0.57
N ASP A 62 28.29 0.72 0.41
CA ASP A 62 29.62 0.72 -0.22
C ASP A 62 29.55 1.20 -1.69
N TRP A 63 28.51 0.76 -2.40
CA TRP A 63 28.29 1.17 -3.80
C TRP A 63 27.94 2.66 -3.92
N ASP A 64 27.09 3.18 -3.05
CA ASP A 64 26.72 4.60 -3.01
C ASP A 64 27.97 5.48 -2.84
N TYR A 65 28.87 5.07 -1.97
CA TYR A 65 30.16 5.76 -1.79
C TYR A 65 31.07 5.64 -3.02
N ARG A 66 31.22 4.43 -3.59
CA ARG A 66 32.13 4.16 -4.70
C ARG A 66 31.66 4.78 -6.02
N SER A 67 30.36 4.82 -6.28
CA SER A 67 29.77 5.32 -7.53
C SER A 67 30.02 6.80 -7.78
N ASN A 68 30.41 7.54 -6.74
CA ASN A 68 30.67 8.98 -6.84
C ASN A 68 32.17 9.34 -6.77
N LYS A 69 33.07 8.35 -6.91
CA LYS A 69 34.52 8.59 -6.79
C LYS A 69 35.07 9.57 -7.83
N ASP A 70 34.50 9.54 -9.03
CA ASP A 70 34.93 10.37 -10.15
C ASP A 70 34.35 11.80 -10.09
N SER A 71 33.45 12.07 -9.17
CA SER A 71 32.91 13.41 -8.91
C SER A 71 33.94 14.27 -8.17
N ALA A 72 33.90 15.58 -8.41
CA ALA A 72 34.73 16.52 -7.66
C ALA A 72 34.55 16.37 -6.15
N PRO A 73 35.60 16.38 -5.33
CA PRO A 73 35.53 16.11 -3.89
C PRO A 73 34.47 16.95 -3.15
N GLU A 74 34.29 18.21 -3.58
CA GLU A 74 33.38 19.18 -2.98
C GLU A 74 31.90 18.84 -3.25
N SER A 75 31.61 18.20 -4.40
CA SER A 75 30.24 17.85 -4.82
C SER A 75 29.88 16.38 -4.57
N ARG A 76 30.86 15.54 -4.26
CA ARG A 76 30.69 14.09 -4.12
C ARG A 76 29.55 13.71 -3.17
N LEU A 77 29.50 14.35 -2.00
CA LEU A 77 28.47 14.07 -0.98
C LEU A 77 27.07 14.38 -1.48
N LEU A 78 26.89 15.40 -2.32
CA LEU A 78 25.60 15.83 -2.82
C LEU A 78 24.90 14.77 -3.67
N TYR A 79 25.68 13.86 -4.28
CA TYR A 79 25.17 12.76 -5.11
C TYR A 79 24.99 11.45 -4.36
N MET A 80 25.32 11.40 -3.06
CA MET A 80 25.16 10.19 -2.24
C MET A 80 23.75 10.09 -1.69
N LEU A 81 23.12 8.92 -1.82
CA LEU A 81 21.77 8.63 -1.35
C LEU A 81 21.63 8.89 0.15
N PHE A 82 22.54 8.36 0.96
CA PHE A 82 22.43 8.48 2.43
C PHE A 82 22.68 9.90 2.91
N TYR A 83 23.52 10.67 2.20
CA TYR A 83 23.66 12.10 2.47
C TYR A 83 22.38 12.86 2.13
N GLN A 84 21.77 12.58 0.97
CA GLN A 84 20.49 13.17 0.56
C GLN A 84 19.40 12.86 1.59
N MET A 85 19.30 11.61 2.07
CA MET A 85 18.35 11.22 3.12
C MET A 85 18.55 12.02 4.42
N SER A 86 19.78 12.22 4.85
CA SER A 86 20.09 12.95 6.09
C SER A 86 19.80 14.45 6.03
N ARG A 87 19.67 15.02 4.83
CA ARG A 87 19.46 16.44 4.60
C ARG A 87 18.07 16.80 4.10
N MET A 88 17.27 15.81 3.75
CA MET A 88 15.92 16.05 3.25
C MET A 88 15.03 16.67 4.34
N CYS A 89 14.35 17.72 3.97
CA CYS A 89 13.30 18.35 4.79
C CYS A 89 12.22 18.96 3.88
N ARG A 90 11.08 19.36 4.45
CA ARG A 90 9.93 19.92 3.70
C ARG A 90 10.20 21.30 3.08
N GLN A 91 11.38 21.86 3.28
CA GLN A 91 11.76 23.13 2.67
C GLN A 91 12.14 22.92 1.20
N LYS A 92 11.59 23.75 0.30
CA LYS A 92 11.89 23.68 -1.13
C LYS A 92 13.39 23.84 -1.38
N GLY A 93 13.97 22.91 -2.12
CA GLY A 93 15.38 22.96 -2.48
C GLY A 93 16.33 22.61 -1.33
N ALA A 94 15.86 21.90 -0.29
CA ALA A 94 16.68 21.47 0.84
C ALA A 94 17.87 20.61 0.39
N VAL A 95 17.69 19.81 -0.64
CA VAL A 95 18.73 18.98 -1.26
C VAL A 95 18.90 19.43 -2.72
N LYS A 96 20.12 19.78 -3.11
CA LYS A 96 20.41 20.26 -4.47
C LYS A 96 20.28 19.18 -5.54
N HIS A 97 20.68 17.97 -5.21
CA HIS A 97 20.57 16.77 -6.05
C HIS A 97 19.86 15.71 -5.24
N ASP A 98 18.62 15.42 -5.57
CA ASP A 98 17.73 14.52 -4.83
C ASP A 98 17.26 13.32 -5.66
N ASP A 99 17.83 13.13 -6.85
CA ASP A 99 17.36 12.14 -7.81
C ASP A 99 17.41 10.69 -7.29
N ARG A 100 18.46 10.34 -6.54
CA ARG A 100 18.55 8.99 -5.92
C ARG A 100 17.50 8.79 -4.85
N LEU A 101 17.30 9.82 -4.05
CA LEU A 101 16.31 9.78 -2.97
C LEU A 101 14.88 9.75 -3.51
N ASP A 102 14.61 10.50 -4.57
CA ASP A 102 13.31 10.48 -5.24
C ASP A 102 13.03 9.11 -5.89
N CYS A 103 14.03 8.52 -6.53
CA CYS A 103 13.91 7.15 -7.06
C CYS A 103 13.61 6.13 -5.96
N LEU A 104 14.29 6.21 -4.81
CA LEU A 104 14.01 5.36 -3.66
C LEU A 104 12.59 5.57 -3.16
N ALA A 105 12.14 6.82 -3.00
CA ALA A 105 10.80 7.15 -2.53
C ALA A 105 9.70 6.61 -3.44
N GLN A 106 9.88 6.72 -4.76
CA GLN A 106 8.97 6.15 -5.74
C GLN A 106 8.92 4.62 -5.65
N GLY A 107 10.06 3.96 -5.51
CA GLY A 107 10.12 2.52 -5.33
C GLY A 107 9.44 2.06 -4.04
N VAL A 108 9.70 2.73 -2.92
CA VAL A 108 9.06 2.45 -1.62
C VAL A 108 7.55 2.62 -1.71
N LYS A 109 7.09 3.71 -2.30
CA LYS A 109 5.66 3.94 -2.50
C LYS A 109 5.02 2.82 -3.32
N TYR A 110 5.60 2.49 -4.46
CA TYR A 110 5.10 1.43 -5.33
C TYR A 110 4.93 0.10 -4.59
N PHE A 111 5.98 -0.35 -3.89
CA PHE A 111 5.92 -1.61 -3.15
C PHE A 111 4.97 -1.54 -1.95
N THR A 112 4.87 -0.41 -1.28
CA THR A 112 3.93 -0.24 -0.16
C THR A 112 2.48 -0.32 -0.64
N ASP A 113 2.16 0.34 -1.74
CA ASP A 113 0.83 0.31 -2.34
C ASP A 113 0.49 -1.11 -2.84
N ALA A 114 1.42 -1.79 -3.50
CA ALA A 114 1.25 -3.17 -3.96
C ALA A 114 1.01 -4.16 -2.81
N LEU A 115 1.78 -4.05 -1.72
CA LEU A 115 1.61 -4.88 -0.52
C LEU A 115 0.28 -4.60 0.18
N HIS A 116 -0.18 -3.35 0.20
CA HIS A 116 -1.47 -3.00 0.78
C HIS A 116 -2.64 -3.60 0.00
N ILE A 117 -2.60 -3.55 -1.33
CA ILE A 117 -3.61 -4.18 -2.20
C ILE A 117 -3.65 -5.68 -1.95
N SER A 118 -2.50 -6.36 -1.99
CA SER A 118 -2.40 -7.80 -1.73
C SER A 118 -2.91 -8.19 -0.33
N ALA A 119 -2.64 -7.39 0.69
CA ALA A 119 -3.16 -7.64 2.04
C ALA A 119 -4.68 -7.50 2.12
N LEU A 120 -5.26 -6.53 1.43
CA LEU A 120 -6.72 -6.36 1.36
C LEU A 120 -7.39 -7.51 0.62
N GLU A 121 -6.80 -7.97 -0.48
CA GLU A 121 -7.28 -9.14 -1.23
C GLU A 121 -7.25 -10.39 -0.35
N ALA A 122 -6.15 -10.68 0.33
CA ALA A 122 -6.03 -11.81 1.24
C ALA A 122 -7.04 -11.77 2.40
N ILE A 123 -7.36 -10.58 2.94
CA ILE A 123 -8.40 -10.41 3.95
C ILE A 123 -9.79 -10.70 3.36
N LYS A 124 -10.04 -10.24 2.14
CA LYS A 124 -11.32 -10.48 1.45
C LYS A 124 -11.53 -11.97 1.17
N ASP A 125 -10.50 -12.64 0.66
CA ASP A 125 -10.54 -14.09 0.37
C ASP A 125 -10.80 -14.89 1.64
N ARG A 126 -10.06 -14.60 2.73
CA ARG A 126 -10.30 -15.27 4.02
C ARG A 126 -11.72 -15.06 4.56
N LYS A 127 -12.28 -13.84 4.46
CA LYS A 127 -13.67 -13.60 4.86
C LYS A 127 -14.66 -14.35 4.00
N HIS A 128 -14.36 -14.52 2.71
CA HIS A 128 -15.17 -15.32 1.81
C HIS A 128 -15.16 -16.79 2.20
N ASP A 129 -13.98 -17.34 2.48
CA ASP A 129 -13.82 -18.72 2.93
C ASP A 129 -14.54 -18.96 4.25
N GLU A 130 -14.36 -18.08 5.25
CA GLU A 130 -15.07 -18.13 6.53
C GLU A 130 -16.61 -18.11 6.35
N PHE A 131 -17.10 -17.31 5.40
CA PHE A 131 -18.53 -17.26 5.08
C PHE A 131 -19.01 -18.57 4.42
N MET A 132 -18.24 -19.12 3.50
CA MET A 132 -18.58 -20.39 2.84
C MET A 132 -18.59 -21.55 3.84
N ASP A 133 -17.62 -21.62 4.75
CA ASP A 133 -17.58 -22.62 5.83
C ASP A 133 -18.81 -22.52 6.75
N GLN A 134 -19.22 -21.29 7.10
CA GLN A 134 -20.43 -21.06 7.91
C GLN A 134 -21.71 -21.46 7.17
N LEU A 135 -21.77 -21.21 5.85
CA LEU A 135 -22.89 -21.60 5.02
C LEU A 135 -23.02 -23.14 4.90
N GLU A 136 -21.88 -23.81 4.71
CA GLU A 136 -21.83 -25.27 4.66
C GLU A 136 -22.28 -25.88 6.00
N ALA A 137 -21.75 -25.39 7.12
CA ALA A 137 -22.18 -25.82 8.45
C ALA A 137 -23.66 -25.56 8.71
N PHE A 138 -24.22 -24.46 8.19
CA PHE A 138 -25.67 -24.19 8.29
C PHE A 138 -26.50 -25.16 7.46
N LEU A 139 -26.01 -25.55 6.27
CA LEU A 139 -26.74 -26.51 5.43
C LEU A 139 -26.72 -27.93 6.02
N ASP A 140 -25.62 -28.30 6.69
CA ASP A 140 -25.49 -29.63 7.32
C ASP A 140 -26.34 -29.75 8.61
N ASP A 141 -26.39 -28.72 9.45
CA ASP A 141 -27.23 -28.70 10.64
C ASP A 141 -27.83 -27.30 10.89
N PRO A 142 -28.97 -26.99 10.28
CA PRO A 142 -29.58 -25.67 10.38
C PRO A 142 -29.96 -25.25 11.82
N GLN A 143 -30.30 -26.21 12.68
CA GLN A 143 -30.72 -25.92 14.07
C GLN A 143 -29.54 -25.60 14.99
N SER A 144 -28.42 -26.34 14.86
CA SER A 144 -27.20 -26.07 15.62
C SER A 144 -26.57 -24.75 15.20
N SER A 145 -26.52 -24.49 13.88
CA SER A 145 -25.91 -23.27 13.30
C SER A 145 -26.69 -22.00 13.62
N ALA A 146 -28.04 -22.08 13.69
CA ALA A 146 -28.87 -20.95 14.12
C ALA A 146 -28.58 -20.55 15.59
N ASN A 147 -28.30 -21.49 16.47
CA ASN A 147 -27.88 -21.22 17.84
C ASN A 147 -26.47 -20.56 17.89
N HIS A 148 -25.57 -20.94 17.01
CA HIS A 148 -24.23 -20.37 16.96
C HIS A 148 -24.24 -18.93 16.43
N LEU A 149 -25.09 -18.64 15.46
CA LEU A 149 -25.30 -17.26 14.93
C LEU A 149 -25.88 -16.36 16.03
N VAL A 150 -26.82 -16.84 16.83
CA VAL A 150 -27.39 -16.10 17.98
C VAL A 150 -26.33 -15.87 19.06
N LEU A 151 -25.41 -16.82 19.29
CA LEU A 151 -24.31 -16.66 20.25
C LEU A 151 -23.27 -15.64 19.82
N GLY A 152 -23.05 -15.43 18.51
CA GLY A 152 -22.18 -14.41 17.95
C GLY A 152 -22.75 -12.98 17.97
N MET A 153 -24.05 -12.82 18.21
CA MET A 153 -24.69 -11.51 18.31
C MET A 153 -24.32 -10.78 19.60
N SER A 154 -24.24 -9.45 19.56
CA SER A 154 -24.10 -8.63 20.77
C SER A 154 -25.30 -8.78 21.68
N LEU A 155 -25.16 -8.45 23.00
CA LEU A 155 -26.26 -8.54 23.96
C LEU A 155 -27.49 -7.72 23.51
N GLU A 156 -27.28 -6.58 22.88
CA GLU A 156 -28.33 -5.71 22.34
C GLU A 156 -29.07 -6.38 21.17
N GLN A 157 -28.33 -6.97 20.23
CA GLN A 157 -28.90 -7.70 19.09
C GLN A 157 -29.69 -8.97 19.54
N ARG A 158 -29.25 -9.63 20.61
CA ARG A 158 -29.97 -10.77 21.19
C ARG A 158 -31.29 -10.35 21.86
N GLN A 159 -31.34 -9.16 22.45
CA GLN A 159 -32.54 -8.62 23.06
C GLN A 159 -33.54 -8.18 21.99
N GLU A 160 -33.10 -7.58 20.91
CA GLU A 160 -33.96 -7.22 19.77
C GLU A 160 -34.55 -8.47 19.08
N ALA A 161 -33.72 -9.50 18.83
CA ALA A 161 -34.19 -10.75 18.24
C ALA A 161 -35.19 -11.50 19.12
N ARG A 162 -35.08 -11.42 20.47
CA ARG A 162 -36.06 -11.98 21.42
C ARG A 162 -37.32 -11.11 21.54
N GLY A 163 -37.22 -9.80 21.31
CA GLY A 163 -38.36 -8.88 21.37
C GLY A 163 -39.33 -9.02 20.20
N LEU A 164 -38.90 -9.58 19.11
CA LEU A 164 -39.73 -9.84 17.93
C LEU A 164 -40.70 -11.05 18.13
N ASP A 165 -40.47 -11.89 19.14
CA ASP A 165 -41.30 -13.11 19.39
C ASP A 165 -42.34 -12.96 20.50
N THR A 166 -42.54 -11.76 21.06
CA THR A 166 -43.53 -11.54 22.12
C THR A 166 -44.70 -10.64 21.69
N GLY A 167 -45.01 -10.58 20.40
CA GLY A 167 -46.09 -9.76 19.84
C GLY A 167 -47.43 -10.51 19.68
N ASN A 168 -47.86 -11.31 20.63
CA ASN A 168 -49.28 -11.77 20.71
C ASN A 168 -50.12 -10.66 21.36
N HIS A 169 -50.28 -9.53 20.69
CA HIS A 169 -51.31 -8.56 21.05
C HIS A 169 -52.64 -9.02 20.45
N VAL A 170 -53.38 -9.81 21.22
CA VAL A 170 -54.77 -10.12 20.90
C VAL A 170 -55.60 -8.86 21.18
N PRO A 171 -56.26 -8.25 20.19
CA PRO A 171 -57.14 -7.13 20.45
C PRO A 171 -58.37 -7.62 21.24
N ASN A 172 -58.57 -7.05 22.39
CA ASN A 172 -59.73 -7.34 23.26
C ASN A 172 -60.97 -6.62 22.72
N TRP A 173 -61.70 -7.31 21.86
CA TRP A 173 -63.04 -6.88 21.45
C TRP A 173 -64.02 -7.34 22.53
N ARG A 174 -64.55 -6.43 23.32
CA ARG A 174 -65.75 -6.64 24.08
C ARG A 174 -66.96 -5.99 23.37
N PRO A 175 -68.12 -6.66 23.35
CA PRO A 175 -69.36 -6.16 22.75
C PRO A 175 -69.95 -4.99 23.51
#